data_823b6f24ae52541720b0c5d9f14cdf94
#
_entry.id   823b6f24ae52541720b0c5d9f14cdf94
#
_cell.length_a   1.000
_cell.length_b   1.000
_cell.length_c   1.000
_cell.angle_alpha   90.00
_cell.angle_beta   90.00
_cell.angle_gamma   90.00
#
_symmetry.space_group_name_H-M   'P 1'
#
loop_
_entity.id
_entity.type
_entity.pdbx_description
1 polymer ?
#
loop_
_entity_poly.entity_id
_entity_poly.type
_entity_poly.pdbx_seq_one_letter_code
_entity_poly.pdbx_strand_id
1 'polypeptide(L)'
;FPQVQQVTGQASSINISENGADNFSLLENNFALYKLDFGLSWEVDFWGRFRRMVESESALLQAEMAGYDAMMVSLSAEVANAYVLLRTLETRIALAEQNVIVQERTRQIADVKHRNGQVTELDVQQALTILNRTKATIPPLQTSLNQVRNTLSLLLGIQPQELGGFLSESGAVPAPPAEIAVGMPQDLIRRRPDIRRAEWVLAAQSAQIGVAV
;
A
#
# COMPACT_ATOMS: atom_id res chain seq x y z
N PHE A 1 25.67 -17.24 10.39
CA PHE A 1 26.34 -18.56 10.37
C PHE A 1 27.52 -18.49 11.30
N PRO A 2 27.81 -19.53 12.14
CA PRO A 2 28.94 -19.56 13.06
C PRO A 2 30.29 -19.81 12.34
N GLN A 3 30.30 -19.77 11.02
CA GLN A 3 31.49 -20.02 10.19
C GLN A 3 31.86 -18.74 9.44
N VAL A 4 33.13 -18.34 9.56
CA VAL A 4 33.70 -17.26 8.77
C VAL A 4 34.83 -17.83 7.92
N GLN A 5 34.74 -17.62 6.61
CA GLN A 5 35.77 -17.96 5.63
C GLN A 5 36.30 -16.66 5.05
N GLN A 6 37.61 -16.50 5.12
CA GLN A 6 38.29 -15.31 4.61
C GLN A 6 39.50 -15.71 3.76
N VAL A 7 39.56 -15.12 2.59
CA VAL A 7 40.76 -15.21 1.74
C VAL A 7 41.32 -13.79 1.63
N THR A 8 42.60 -13.64 2.05
CA THR A 8 43.28 -12.35 1.99
C THR A 8 44.50 -12.49 1.11
N GLY A 9 44.59 -11.67 0.07
CA GLY A 9 45.78 -11.55 -0.79
C GLY A 9 46.50 -10.22 -0.53
N GLN A 10 47.77 -10.27 -0.31
CA GLN A 10 48.64 -9.09 -0.15
C GLN A 10 49.80 -9.18 -1.10
N ALA A 11 50.08 -8.09 -1.83
CA ALA A 11 51.28 -7.89 -2.59
C ALA A 11 51.99 -6.65 -2.04
N SER A 12 53.26 -6.78 -1.67
CA SER A 12 54.09 -5.67 -1.20
C SER A 12 55.45 -5.69 -1.84
N SER A 13 55.99 -4.52 -2.14
CA SER A 13 57.37 -4.33 -2.57
C SER A 13 58.18 -3.85 -1.36
N ILE A 14 59.23 -4.58 -1.02
CA ILE A 14 60.06 -4.26 0.12
C ILE A 14 61.42 -3.78 -0.41
N ASN A 15 61.82 -2.60 0.04
CA ASN A 15 63.08 -1.98 -0.29
C ASN A 15 63.93 -1.91 1.01
N ILE A 16 65.04 -2.63 1.07
CA ILE A 16 65.93 -2.63 2.23
C ILE A 16 67.01 -1.60 1.96
N SER A 17 67.27 -0.71 2.91
CA SER A 17 68.34 0.29 2.81
C SER A 17 69.72 -0.35 2.93
N GLU A 18 70.63 -0.03 2.02
CA GLU A 18 72.00 -0.47 2.04
C GLU A 18 72.78 0.03 3.28
N ASN A 19 72.31 1.07 3.94
CA ASN A 19 72.93 1.68 5.12
C ASN A 19 72.33 1.16 6.45
N GLY A 20 71.51 0.10 6.42
CA GLY A 20 70.95 -0.53 7.63
C GLY A 20 71.97 -1.34 8.39
N ALA A 21 71.79 -1.46 9.73
CA ALA A 21 72.72 -2.16 10.61
C ALA A 21 72.83 -3.69 10.35
N ASP A 22 71.87 -4.27 9.61
CA ASP A 22 71.82 -5.71 9.28
C ASP A 22 72.04 -5.92 7.77
N ASN A 23 73.24 -5.68 7.30
CA ASN A 23 73.62 -6.00 5.92
C ASN A 23 73.66 -7.53 5.70
N PHE A 24 72.54 -8.14 5.36
CA PHE A 24 72.41 -9.45 4.76
C PHE A 24 72.84 -9.37 3.28
N SER A 25 74.08 -9.43 3.01
CA SER A 25 74.76 -9.33 1.70
C SER A 25 74.40 -10.42 0.68
N LEU A 26 73.38 -11.24 0.93
CA LEU A 26 72.98 -12.37 0.10
C LEU A 26 71.56 -12.22 -0.54
N LEU A 27 70.81 -11.13 -0.25
CA LEU A 27 69.54 -10.91 -0.80
C LEU A 27 69.56 -9.63 -1.62
N GLU A 28 68.85 -9.60 -2.75
CA GLU A 28 68.58 -8.36 -3.50
C GLU A 28 67.83 -7.37 -2.60
N ASN A 29 68.31 -6.11 -2.58
CA ASN A 29 67.77 -5.07 -1.71
C ASN A 29 66.33 -4.69 -2.05
N ASN A 30 65.79 -5.25 -3.14
CA ASN A 30 64.45 -4.94 -3.63
C ASN A 30 63.75 -6.24 -4.04
N PHE A 31 62.75 -6.65 -3.29
CA PHE A 31 61.97 -7.85 -3.61
C PHE A 31 60.49 -7.66 -3.41
N ALA A 32 59.72 -8.40 -4.19
CA ALA A 32 58.26 -8.44 -4.07
C ALA A 32 57.83 -9.60 -3.15
N LEU A 33 57.02 -9.26 -2.14
CA LEU A 33 56.43 -10.25 -1.24
C LEU A 33 54.94 -10.44 -1.59
N TYR A 34 54.59 -11.66 -1.93
CA TYR A 34 53.19 -12.05 -2.14
C TYR A 34 52.75 -12.95 -1.00
N LYS A 35 51.64 -12.59 -0.37
CA LYS A 35 51.04 -13.35 0.73
C LYS A 35 49.61 -13.69 0.38
N LEU A 36 49.28 -14.97 0.51
CA LEU A 36 47.92 -15.45 0.37
C LEU A 36 47.54 -16.21 1.63
N ASP A 37 46.60 -15.70 2.36
CA ASP A 37 46.10 -16.30 3.59
C ASP A 37 44.67 -16.82 3.38
N PHE A 38 44.40 -18.03 3.87
CA PHE A 38 43.10 -18.60 4.01
C PHE A 38 42.77 -18.77 5.49
N GLY A 39 41.78 -18.02 5.97
CA GLY A 39 41.28 -18.10 7.34
C GLY A 39 39.95 -18.83 7.38
N LEU A 40 39.81 -19.83 8.25
CA LEU A 40 38.57 -20.48 8.59
C LEU A 40 38.35 -20.37 10.10
N SER A 41 37.23 -19.76 10.49
CA SER A 41 36.82 -19.66 11.89
C SER A 41 35.44 -20.27 12.05
N TRP A 42 35.25 -21.09 13.07
CA TRP A 42 33.95 -21.69 13.42
C TRP A 42 33.73 -21.60 14.92
N GLU A 43 32.57 -21.00 15.30
CA GLU A 43 32.12 -20.93 16.68
C GLU A 43 31.11 -22.06 16.96
N VAL A 44 31.41 -22.90 17.94
CA VAL A 44 30.52 -24.00 18.33
C VAL A 44 29.36 -23.45 19.17
N ASP A 45 28.12 -23.71 18.74
CA ASP A 45 26.89 -23.18 19.37
C ASP A 45 26.48 -24.05 20.58
N PHE A 46 27.27 -24.06 21.67
CA PHE A 46 26.96 -24.80 22.88
C PHE A 46 25.68 -24.30 23.59
N TRP A 47 25.52 -22.98 23.67
CA TRP A 47 24.43 -22.34 24.39
C TRP A 47 23.19 -22.11 23.52
N GLY A 48 23.29 -22.39 22.23
CA GLY A 48 22.18 -22.25 21.31
C GLY A 48 21.94 -20.83 20.81
N ARG A 49 22.89 -19.91 20.97
CA ARG A 49 22.77 -18.52 20.54
C ARG A 49 22.39 -18.38 19.06
N PHE A 50 23.11 -19.08 18.19
CA PHE A 50 22.83 -19.04 16.75
C PHE A 50 21.49 -19.69 16.39
N ARG A 51 21.12 -20.78 17.07
CA ARG A 51 19.80 -21.40 16.91
C ARG A 51 18.68 -20.44 17.31
N ARG A 52 18.82 -19.73 18.43
CA ARG A 52 17.86 -18.71 18.88
C ARG A 52 17.81 -17.52 17.94
N MET A 53 18.95 -17.11 17.36
CA MET A 53 18.97 -16.07 16.33
C MET A 53 18.18 -16.50 15.08
N VAL A 54 18.38 -17.71 14.58
CA VAL A 54 17.61 -18.26 13.44
C VAL A 54 16.12 -18.36 13.76
N GLU A 55 15.76 -18.76 14.97
CA GLU A 55 14.37 -18.80 15.45
C GLU A 55 13.75 -17.40 15.46
N SER A 56 14.46 -16.38 15.97
CA SER A 56 14.04 -14.98 15.95
C SER A 56 13.80 -14.49 14.54
N GLU A 57 14.76 -14.68 13.62
CA GLU A 57 14.64 -14.24 12.22
C GLU A 57 13.52 -14.98 11.49
N SER A 58 13.32 -16.27 11.76
CA SER A 58 12.22 -17.05 11.21
C SER A 58 10.86 -16.52 11.68
N ALA A 59 10.74 -16.14 12.96
CA ALA A 59 9.53 -15.53 13.50
C ALA A 59 9.26 -14.14 12.91
N LEU A 60 10.31 -13.33 12.70
CA LEU A 60 10.18 -12.04 11.99
C LEU A 60 9.68 -12.22 10.56
N LEU A 61 10.19 -13.22 9.83
CA LEU A 61 9.68 -13.54 8.49
C LEU A 61 8.18 -13.85 8.52
N GLN A 62 7.72 -14.65 9.49
CA GLN A 62 6.29 -14.95 9.65
C GLN A 62 5.47 -13.68 10.03
N ALA A 63 6.05 -12.77 10.82
CA ALA A 63 5.44 -11.49 11.13
C ALA A 63 5.25 -10.63 9.87
N GLU A 64 6.25 -10.58 8.98
CA GLU A 64 6.15 -9.84 7.73
C GLU A 64 5.14 -10.47 6.74
N MET A 65 5.04 -11.80 6.70
CA MET A 65 3.99 -12.48 5.93
C MET A 65 2.58 -12.13 6.43
N ALA A 66 2.39 -12.11 7.76
CA ALA A 66 1.12 -11.66 8.34
C ALA A 66 0.87 -10.15 8.11
N GLY A 67 1.93 -9.34 8.05
CA GLY A 67 1.87 -7.93 7.66
C GLY A 67 1.36 -7.75 6.22
N TYR A 68 1.85 -8.56 5.28
CA TYR A 68 1.35 -8.59 3.90
C TYR A 68 -0.15 -8.93 3.86
N ASP A 69 -0.59 -9.96 4.60
CA ASP A 69 -2.00 -10.32 4.69
C ASP A 69 -2.86 -9.15 5.21
N ALA A 70 -2.36 -8.42 6.22
CA ALA A 70 -3.05 -7.24 6.76
C ALA A 70 -3.18 -6.12 5.71
N MET A 71 -2.13 -5.87 4.93
CA MET A 71 -2.17 -4.89 3.84
C MET A 71 -3.18 -5.30 2.76
N MET A 72 -3.24 -6.57 2.40
CA MET A 72 -4.21 -7.09 1.41
C MET A 72 -5.65 -6.91 1.87
N VAL A 73 -5.94 -7.13 3.15
CA VAL A 73 -7.29 -6.87 3.73
C VAL A 73 -7.63 -5.39 3.64
N SER A 74 -6.71 -4.50 4.03
CA SER A 74 -6.92 -3.04 3.95
C SER A 74 -7.12 -2.58 2.51
N LEU A 75 -6.27 -3.01 1.59
CA LEU A 75 -6.36 -2.69 0.17
C LEU A 75 -7.71 -3.14 -0.43
N SER A 76 -8.13 -4.37 -0.11
CA SER A 76 -9.43 -4.90 -0.58
C SER A 76 -10.60 -4.06 -0.07
N ALA A 77 -10.54 -3.61 1.19
CA ALA A 77 -11.55 -2.74 1.78
C ALA A 77 -11.57 -1.35 1.11
N GLU A 78 -10.40 -0.76 0.82
CA GLU A 78 -10.29 0.52 0.13
C GLU A 78 -10.84 0.45 -1.30
N VAL A 79 -10.53 -0.62 -2.05
CA VAL A 79 -11.09 -0.86 -3.39
C VAL A 79 -12.61 -0.99 -3.33
N ALA A 80 -13.14 -1.76 -2.37
CA ALA A 80 -14.59 -1.91 -2.20
C ALA A 80 -15.26 -0.58 -1.87
N ASN A 81 -14.69 0.23 -0.96
CA ASN A 81 -15.20 1.55 -0.62
C ASN A 81 -15.18 2.51 -1.81
N ALA A 82 -14.08 2.54 -2.56
CA ALA A 82 -13.96 3.37 -3.76
C ALA A 82 -14.99 2.95 -4.82
N TYR A 83 -15.20 1.65 -5.01
CA TYR A 83 -16.21 1.14 -5.94
C TYR A 83 -17.65 1.53 -5.54
N VAL A 84 -18.01 1.36 -4.27
CA VAL A 84 -19.34 1.76 -3.75
C VAL A 84 -19.55 3.27 -3.92
N LEU A 85 -18.53 4.08 -3.63
CA LEU A 85 -18.57 5.53 -3.79
C LEU A 85 -18.75 5.93 -5.27
N LEU A 86 -18.03 5.25 -6.18
CA LEU A 86 -18.18 5.44 -7.63
C LEU A 86 -19.62 5.22 -8.07
N ARG A 87 -20.22 4.08 -7.71
CA ARG A 87 -21.62 3.75 -8.07
C ARG A 87 -22.62 4.72 -7.45
N THR A 88 -22.35 5.16 -6.22
CA THR A 88 -23.17 6.18 -5.55
C THR A 88 -23.11 7.51 -6.30
N LEU A 89 -21.95 7.96 -6.74
CA LEU A 89 -21.78 9.21 -7.50
C LEU A 89 -22.46 9.12 -8.87
N GLU A 90 -22.33 8.00 -9.59
CA GLU A 90 -23.04 7.77 -10.85
C GLU A 90 -24.56 7.89 -10.68
N THR A 91 -25.10 7.24 -9.64
CA THR A 91 -26.54 7.32 -9.32
C THR A 91 -26.97 8.75 -8.96
N ARG A 92 -26.16 9.48 -8.19
CA ARG A 92 -26.45 10.88 -7.83
C ARG A 92 -26.41 11.82 -9.02
N ILE A 93 -25.50 11.62 -9.97
CA ILE A 93 -25.44 12.40 -11.20
C ILE A 93 -26.69 12.14 -12.04
N ALA A 94 -27.06 10.87 -12.26
CA ALA A 94 -28.27 10.52 -13.00
C ALA A 94 -29.55 11.13 -12.38
N LEU A 95 -29.66 11.10 -11.04
CA LEU A 95 -30.78 11.72 -10.32
C LEU A 95 -30.77 13.25 -10.46
N ALA A 96 -29.59 13.88 -10.40
CA ALA A 96 -29.47 15.33 -10.60
C ALA A 96 -29.85 15.74 -12.01
N GLU A 97 -29.48 14.99 -13.05
CA GLU A 97 -29.89 15.21 -14.43
C GLU A 97 -31.39 15.05 -14.63
N GLN A 98 -32.00 14.03 -14.02
CA GLN A 98 -33.47 13.88 -14.02
C GLN A 98 -34.15 15.07 -13.34
N ASN A 99 -33.64 15.53 -12.21
CA ASN A 99 -34.16 16.72 -11.53
C ASN A 99 -34.05 17.99 -12.39
N VAL A 100 -32.98 18.17 -13.16
CA VAL A 100 -32.85 19.27 -14.13
C VAL A 100 -33.96 19.23 -15.15
N ILE A 101 -34.30 18.05 -15.69
CA ILE A 101 -35.41 17.90 -16.67
C ILE A 101 -36.73 18.31 -16.03
N VAL A 102 -37.02 17.90 -14.78
CA VAL A 102 -38.23 18.27 -14.06
C VAL A 102 -38.28 19.77 -13.79
N GLN A 103 -37.17 20.38 -13.33
CA GLN A 103 -37.11 21.81 -13.05
C GLN A 103 -37.22 22.65 -14.33
N GLU A 104 -36.66 22.21 -15.45
CA GLU A 104 -36.86 22.89 -16.74
C GLU A 104 -38.32 22.90 -17.16
N ARG A 105 -39.03 21.78 -17.00
CA ARG A 105 -40.47 21.71 -17.26
C ARG A 105 -41.27 22.63 -16.33
N THR A 106 -40.91 22.70 -15.05
CA THR A 106 -41.52 23.61 -14.09
C THR A 106 -41.36 25.06 -14.50
N ARG A 107 -40.15 25.46 -14.91
CA ARG A 107 -39.84 26.79 -15.44
C ARG A 107 -40.69 27.10 -16.66
N GLN A 108 -40.80 26.17 -17.61
CA GLN A 108 -41.65 26.35 -18.81
C GLN A 108 -43.10 26.58 -18.46
N ILE A 109 -43.66 25.84 -17.49
CA ILE A 109 -45.04 26.02 -16.99
C ILE A 109 -45.21 27.41 -16.35
N ALA A 110 -44.25 27.85 -15.53
CA ALA A 110 -44.28 29.19 -14.91
C ALA A 110 -44.27 30.29 -15.97
N ASP A 111 -43.43 30.17 -17.01
CA ASP A 111 -43.34 31.11 -18.12
C ASP A 111 -44.65 31.21 -18.90
N VAL A 112 -45.31 30.07 -19.22
CA VAL A 112 -46.64 30.06 -19.89
C VAL A 112 -47.71 30.69 -19.03
N LYS A 113 -47.74 30.41 -17.72
CA LYS A 113 -48.67 30.99 -16.77
C LYS A 113 -48.49 32.51 -16.64
N HIS A 114 -47.22 32.97 -16.63
CA HIS A 114 -46.91 34.38 -16.58
C HIS A 114 -47.44 35.13 -17.83
N ARG A 115 -47.19 34.60 -19.02
CA ARG A 115 -47.71 35.15 -20.26
C ARG A 115 -49.24 35.24 -20.28
N ASN A 116 -49.92 34.35 -19.56
CA ASN A 116 -51.35 34.36 -19.41
C ASN A 116 -51.84 35.20 -18.21
N GLY A 117 -50.95 35.95 -17.55
CA GLY A 117 -51.30 36.82 -16.41
C GLY A 117 -51.69 36.08 -15.12
N GLN A 118 -51.36 34.79 -14.99
CA GLN A 118 -51.76 33.94 -13.86
C GLN A 118 -50.72 33.95 -12.72
N VAL A 119 -49.49 34.26 -13.01
CA VAL A 119 -48.39 34.32 -12.03
C VAL A 119 -47.51 35.56 -12.32
N THR A 120 -46.68 35.94 -11.35
CA THR A 120 -45.81 37.09 -11.44
C THR A 120 -44.47 36.74 -12.11
N GLU A 121 -43.73 37.75 -12.60
CA GLU A 121 -42.38 37.60 -13.08
C GLU A 121 -41.48 37.02 -11.98
N LEU A 122 -41.72 37.34 -10.71
CA LEU A 122 -41.00 36.80 -9.57
C LEU A 122 -41.04 35.24 -9.53
N ASP A 123 -42.23 34.66 -9.84
CA ASP A 123 -42.40 33.20 -9.84
C ASP A 123 -41.54 32.55 -10.94
N VAL A 124 -41.46 33.20 -12.12
CA VAL A 124 -40.58 32.72 -13.22
C VAL A 124 -39.12 32.79 -12.82
N GLN A 125 -38.67 33.88 -12.19
CA GLN A 125 -37.30 34.07 -11.76
C GLN A 125 -36.93 33.10 -10.61
N GLN A 126 -37.85 32.78 -9.73
CA GLN A 126 -37.67 31.75 -8.71
C GLN A 126 -37.46 30.36 -9.33
N ALA A 127 -38.33 29.98 -10.29
CA ALA A 127 -38.21 28.73 -11.01
C ALA A 127 -36.86 28.63 -11.77
N LEU A 128 -36.42 29.70 -12.41
CA LEU A 128 -35.13 29.78 -13.09
C LEU A 128 -33.96 29.65 -12.10
N THR A 129 -34.08 30.28 -10.94
CA THR A 129 -33.03 30.18 -9.88
C THR A 129 -32.90 28.76 -9.39
N ILE A 130 -34.00 28.04 -9.13
CA ILE A 130 -33.99 26.64 -8.70
C ILE A 130 -33.36 25.75 -9.78
N LEU A 131 -33.75 25.93 -11.04
CA LEU A 131 -33.20 25.22 -12.18
C LEU A 131 -31.66 25.39 -12.26
N ASN A 132 -31.18 26.63 -12.23
CA ASN A 132 -29.76 26.94 -12.33
C ASN A 132 -28.98 26.39 -11.12
N ARG A 133 -29.55 26.45 -9.93
CA ARG A 133 -28.98 25.85 -8.72
C ARG A 133 -28.87 24.33 -8.87
N THR A 134 -29.86 23.66 -9.40
CA THR A 134 -29.82 22.22 -9.66
C THR A 134 -28.75 21.89 -10.71
N LYS A 135 -28.71 22.63 -11.83
CA LYS A 135 -27.66 22.45 -12.85
C LYS A 135 -26.25 22.63 -12.27
N ALA A 136 -26.05 23.59 -11.37
CA ALA A 136 -24.76 23.86 -10.75
C ALA A 136 -24.26 22.74 -9.80
N THR A 137 -25.13 21.81 -9.40
CA THR A 137 -24.72 20.65 -8.58
C THR A 137 -24.02 19.56 -9.39
N ILE A 138 -24.20 19.50 -10.71
CA ILE A 138 -23.67 18.42 -11.55
C ILE A 138 -22.15 18.48 -11.72
N PRO A 139 -21.52 19.63 -12.07
CA PRO A 139 -20.06 19.66 -12.30
C PRO A 139 -19.22 19.22 -11.09
N PRO A 140 -19.53 19.62 -9.84
CA PRO A 140 -18.81 19.10 -8.67
C PRO A 140 -18.95 17.58 -8.50
N LEU A 141 -20.11 17.01 -8.80
CA LEU A 141 -20.33 15.55 -8.75
C LEU A 141 -19.49 14.84 -9.83
N GLN A 142 -19.41 15.38 -11.03
CA GLN A 142 -18.57 14.85 -12.11
C GLN A 142 -17.09 14.92 -11.76
N THR A 143 -16.65 16.02 -11.14
CA THR A 143 -15.28 16.14 -10.64
C THR A 143 -14.97 15.07 -9.59
N SER A 144 -15.88 14.89 -8.62
CA SER A 144 -15.74 13.85 -7.59
C SER A 144 -15.72 12.44 -8.20
N LEU A 145 -16.54 12.18 -9.19
CA LEU A 145 -16.56 10.91 -9.92
C LEU A 145 -15.21 10.61 -10.58
N ASN A 146 -14.63 11.62 -11.26
CA ASN A 146 -13.31 11.46 -11.88
C ASN A 146 -12.19 11.25 -10.86
N GLN A 147 -12.26 11.92 -9.71
CA GLN A 147 -11.31 11.71 -8.61
C GLN A 147 -11.40 10.26 -8.09
N VAL A 148 -12.59 9.75 -7.86
CA VAL A 148 -12.79 8.36 -7.40
C VAL A 148 -12.34 7.35 -8.44
N ARG A 149 -12.57 7.60 -9.73
CA ARG A 149 -12.04 6.76 -10.83
C ARG A 149 -10.52 6.69 -10.81
N ASN A 150 -9.85 7.83 -10.65
CA ASN A 150 -8.39 7.88 -10.55
C ASN A 150 -7.88 7.16 -9.30
N THR A 151 -8.56 7.32 -8.16
CA THR A 151 -8.23 6.59 -6.92
C THR A 151 -8.37 5.09 -7.12
N LEU A 152 -9.45 4.63 -7.74
CA LEU A 152 -9.68 3.21 -8.00
C LEU A 152 -8.61 2.64 -8.95
N SER A 153 -8.24 3.39 -10.00
CA SER A 153 -7.15 2.99 -10.91
C SER A 153 -5.82 2.87 -10.18
N LEU A 154 -5.51 3.81 -9.28
CA LEU A 154 -4.30 3.76 -8.46
C LEU A 154 -4.27 2.53 -7.55
N LEU A 155 -5.39 2.24 -6.85
CA LEU A 155 -5.50 1.07 -5.97
C LEU A 155 -5.38 -0.25 -6.72
N LEU A 156 -5.84 -0.29 -7.98
CA LEU A 156 -5.74 -1.47 -8.84
C LEU A 156 -4.39 -1.57 -9.60
N GLY A 157 -3.56 -0.53 -9.55
CA GLY A 157 -2.29 -0.46 -10.27
C GLY A 157 -2.43 -0.41 -11.80
N ILE A 158 -3.56 0.12 -12.31
CA ILE A 158 -3.87 0.21 -13.74
C ILE A 158 -3.95 1.67 -14.20
N GLN A 159 -3.85 1.89 -15.51
CA GLN A 159 -4.06 3.23 -16.06
C GLN A 159 -5.55 3.63 -16.01
N PRO A 160 -5.87 4.93 -15.78
CA PRO A 160 -7.26 5.39 -15.71
C PRO A 160 -8.10 5.06 -16.96
N GLN A 161 -7.45 4.98 -18.14
CA GLN A 161 -8.10 4.64 -19.42
C GLN A 161 -8.53 3.17 -19.48
N GLU A 162 -7.83 2.27 -18.77
CA GLU A 162 -8.10 0.83 -18.75
C GLU A 162 -9.23 0.48 -17.81
N LEU A 163 -9.54 1.36 -16.86
CA LEU A 163 -10.58 1.13 -15.83
C LEU A 163 -11.96 0.83 -16.47
N GLY A 164 -12.26 1.44 -17.62
CA GLY A 164 -13.51 1.20 -18.35
C GLY A 164 -13.71 -0.26 -18.79
N GLY A 165 -12.63 -1.01 -19.02
CA GLY A 165 -12.69 -2.43 -19.35
C GLY A 165 -13.02 -3.35 -18.17
N PHE A 166 -12.76 -2.88 -16.93
CA PHE A 166 -13.06 -3.62 -15.69
C PHE A 166 -14.44 -3.29 -15.12
N LEU A 167 -14.95 -2.09 -15.42
CA LEU A 167 -16.24 -1.65 -14.94
C LEU A 167 -17.34 -1.98 -15.96
N SER A 168 -18.37 -2.71 -15.56
CA SER A 168 -19.58 -2.81 -16.37
C SER A 168 -20.25 -1.43 -16.53
N GLU A 169 -20.83 -1.14 -17.69
CA GLU A 169 -21.32 0.18 -18.07
C GLU A 169 -22.31 0.82 -17.12
N SER A 170 -23.07 0.08 -16.37
CA SER A 170 -23.99 0.62 -15.35
C SER A 170 -24.21 -0.45 -14.30
N GLY A 171 -23.91 -0.15 -13.05
CA GLY A 171 -24.11 -1.08 -11.94
C GLY A 171 -24.90 -0.44 -10.80
N ALA A 172 -25.83 -1.18 -10.22
CA ALA A 172 -26.43 -0.80 -8.96
C ALA A 172 -25.39 -0.79 -7.84
N VAL A 173 -25.61 0.03 -6.82
CA VAL A 173 -24.79 -0.03 -5.60
C VAL A 173 -24.89 -1.45 -5.02
N PRO A 174 -23.77 -2.14 -4.76
CA PRO A 174 -23.80 -3.49 -4.21
C PRO A 174 -24.53 -3.54 -2.87
N ALA A 175 -25.47 -4.46 -2.74
CA ALA A 175 -26.11 -4.72 -1.46
C ALA A 175 -25.26 -5.73 -0.66
N PRO A 176 -25.07 -5.52 0.65
CA PRO A 176 -24.40 -6.50 1.48
C PRO A 176 -25.22 -7.80 1.53
N PRO A 177 -24.57 -8.98 1.72
CA PRO A 177 -25.28 -10.23 1.92
C PRO A 177 -26.15 -10.13 3.18
N ALA A 178 -27.37 -10.71 3.12
CA ALA A 178 -28.34 -10.65 4.21
C ALA A 178 -27.85 -11.35 5.49
N GLU A 179 -27.00 -12.38 5.32
CA GLU A 179 -26.42 -13.12 6.43
C GLU A 179 -24.90 -13.28 6.25
N ILE A 180 -24.16 -12.96 7.29
CA ILE A 180 -22.73 -13.21 7.37
C ILE A 180 -22.52 -14.30 8.42
N ALA A 181 -22.01 -15.48 7.99
CA ALA A 181 -21.65 -16.55 8.90
C ALA A 181 -20.46 -16.09 9.78
N VAL A 182 -20.76 -15.74 11.01
CA VAL A 182 -19.78 -15.41 12.03
C VAL A 182 -19.45 -16.66 12.83
N GLY A 183 -18.17 -17.06 12.85
CA GLY A 183 -17.67 -18.10 13.73
C GLY A 183 -17.61 -17.67 15.20
N MET A 184 -17.03 -18.51 16.07
CA MET A 184 -16.84 -18.13 17.47
C MET A 184 -15.93 -16.88 17.58
N PRO A 185 -16.23 -15.94 18.50
CA PRO A 185 -15.47 -14.69 18.63
C PRO A 185 -13.96 -14.89 18.77
N GLN A 186 -13.52 -15.92 19.48
CA GLN A 186 -12.11 -16.25 19.67
C GLN A 186 -11.42 -16.63 18.35
N ASP A 187 -12.09 -17.39 17.48
CA ASP A 187 -11.53 -17.79 16.19
C ASP A 187 -11.45 -16.62 15.22
N LEU A 188 -12.40 -15.69 15.29
CA LEU A 188 -12.38 -14.46 14.49
C LEU A 188 -11.17 -13.58 14.85
N ILE A 189 -10.87 -13.44 16.14
CA ILE A 189 -9.71 -12.68 16.61
C ILE A 189 -8.42 -13.32 16.08
N ARG A 190 -8.27 -14.64 16.19
CA ARG A 190 -7.07 -15.35 15.70
C ARG A 190 -6.88 -15.32 14.18
N ARG A 191 -7.96 -15.11 13.41
CA ARG A 191 -7.88 -14.96 11.95
C ARG A 191 -7.37 -13.58 11.52
N ARG A 192 -7.37 -12.58 12.41
CA ARG A 192 -6.92 -11.23 12.10
C ARG A 192 -5.41 -11.21 11.83
N PRO A 193 -4.98 -10.71 10.68
CA PRO A 193 -3.55 -10.72 10.33
C PRO A 193 -2.71 -9.82 11.23
N ASP A 194 -3.26 -8.69 11.72
CA ASP A 194 -2.58 -7.77 12.63
C ASP A 194 -2.26 -8.43 13.98
N ILE A 195 -3.16 -9.28 14.49
CA ILE A 195 -2.94 -10.04 15.71
C ILE A 195 -1.88 -11.12 15.48
N ARG A 196 -1.98 -11.86 14.38
CA ARG A 196 -0.96 -12.86 13.99
C ARG A 196 0.42 -12.24 13.86
N ARG A 197 0.52 -11.04 13.28
CA ARG A 197 1.76 -10.28 13.19
C ARG A 197 2.34 -9.98 14.58
N ALA A 198 1.50 -9.48 15.50
CA ALA A 198 1.92 -9.19 16.87
C ALA A 198 2.38 -10.43 17.64
N GLU A 199 1.71 -11.58 17.46
CA GLU A 199 2.11 -12.87 18.04
C GLU A 199 3.49 -13.32 17.54
N TRP A 200 3.75 -13.21 16.24
CA TRP A 200 5.06 -13.55 15.66
C TRP A 200 6.18 -12.59 16.10
N VAL A 201 5.88 -11.30 16.22
CA VAL A 201 6.84 -10.33 16.79
C VAL A 201 7.16 -10.68 18.24
N LEU A 202 6.19 -11.07 19.03
CA LEU A 202 6.39 -11.53 20.40
C LEU A 202 7.27 -12.78 20.44
N ALA A 203 7.03 -13.75 19.55
CA ALA A 203 7.84 -14.96 19.44
C ALA A 203 9.31 -14.62 19.09
N ALA A 204 9.52 -13.70 18.16
CA ALA A 204 10.86 -13.23 17.79
C ALA A 204 11.58 -12.59 18.97
N GLN A 205 10.92 -11.71 19.71
CA GLN A 205 11.49 -11.06 20.90
C GLN A 205 11.80 -12.08 22.03
N SER A 206 10.93 -13.07 22.20
CA SER A 206 11.16 -14.16 23.13
C SER A 206 12.42 -14.99 22.78
N ALA A 207 12.60 -15.27 21.50
CA ALA A 207 13.81 -15.96 21.01
C ALA A 207 15.10 -15.13 21.24
N GLN A 208 15.03 -13.81 21.11
CA GLN A 208 16.15 -12.90 21.37
C GLN A 208 16.63 -12.92 22.82
N ILE A 209 15.78 -13.22 23.79
CA ILE A 209 16.21 -13.42 25.18
C ILE A 209 17.26 -14.54 25.25
N GLY A 210 17.05 -15.65 24.52
CA GLY A 210 17.99 -16.74 24.46
C GLY A 210 19.27 -16.45 23.62
N VAL A 211 19.33 -15.34 22.89
CA VAL A 211 20.55 -14.84 22.23
C VAL A 211 21.43 -14.07 23.20
N ALA A 212 20.78 -13.41 24.19
CA ALA A 212 21.45 -12.53 25.16
C ALA A 212 22.00 -13.25 26.40
N VAL A 213 21.54 -14.49 26.65
CA VAL A 213 21.99 -15.35 27.77
C VAL A 213 23.11 -16.27 27.31
#